data_7f5d80fcd48903df6ab18bb51a1bb585
#
_entry.id   7f5d80fcd48903df6ab18bb51a1bb585
#
_cell.length_a   1.000
_cell.length_b   1.000
_cell.length_c   1.000
_cell.angle_alpha   90.00
_cell.angle_beta   90.00
_cell.angle_gamma   90.00
#
_symmetry.space_group_name_H-M   'P 1'
#
loop_
_entity.id
_entity.type
_entity.pdbx_description
1 polymer ?
#
loop_
_entity_poly.entity_id
_entity_poly.type
_entity_poly.pdbx_seq_one_letter_code
_entity_poly.pdbx_strand_id
1 'polypeptide(L)'
;MTSSRDNHLWLQSWRDQQTDFHQQSVNPLLARFWSGLKLARGSRVFVPLCGKSLDMIWLAAQGFHVIGVELSPIAVRDFFQENHLKPAKRRLGKFSLWQHGRISILCGDYFSLKKKDLGIIDMVYDRAALTALPEDIRRLYVAHMQVIVPDSAEVFLLTMEDAEENESLSQALGVGKEISGLYAENYLIDLTHVESAFEPASEVHNQDLQRVEYKLYRLCSKSVAS
;
A
#
# COMPACT_ATOMS: atom_id res chain seq x y z
N MET A 1 -16.43 -14.15 -3.32
CA MET A 1 -15.69 -15.32 -2.79
C MET A 1 -14.31 -15.44 -3.45
N THR A 2 -13.63 -14.33 -3.62
CA THR A 2 -12.41 -14.20 -4.43
C THR A 2 -11.10 -14.30 -3.65
N SER A 3 -11.13 -14.42 -2.34
CA SER A 3 -9.93 -14.23 -1.52
C SER A 3 -9.24 -15.52 -1.02
N SER A 4 -9.86 -16.67 -1.12
CA SER A 4 -9.36 -17.88 -0.44
C SER A 4 -8.04 -18.41 -1.04
N ARG A 5 -7.89 -18.41 -2.39
CA ARG A 5 -6.69 -18.95 -3.06
C ARG A 5 -5.48 -18.05 -2.85
N ASP A 6 -5.64 -16.75 -3.10
CA ASP A 6 -4.55 -15.79 -3.04
C ASP A 6 -4.13 -15.52 -1.59
N ASN A 7 -5.09 -15.49 -0.66
CA ASN A 7 -4.80 -15.42 0.78
C ASN A 7 -3.92 -16.58 1.23
N HIS A 8 -4.13 -17.80 0.69
CA HIS A 8 -3.29 -18.95 1.05
C HIS A 8 -1.85 -18.77 0.57
N LEU A 9 -1.63 -18.26 -0.66
CA LEU A 9 -0.30 -18.01 -1.20
C LEU A 9 0.47 -16.98 -0.37
N TRP A 10 -0.15 -15.86 -0.01
CA TRP A 10 0.45 -14.84 0.85
C TRP A 10 0.80 -15.39 2.24
N LEU A 11 -0.11 -16.15 2.86
CA LEU A 11 0.17 -16.78 4.14
C LEU A 11 1.31 -17.81 4.05
N GLN A 12 1.43 -18.48 2.91
CA GLN A 12 2.53 -19.42 2.64
C GLN A 12 3.86 -18.68 2.51
N SER A 13 3.93 -17.60 1.69
CA SER A 13 5.15 -16.81 1.51
C SER A 13 5.71 -16.31 2.84
N TRP A 14 4.84 -15.81 3.75
CA TRP A 14 5.26 -15.41 5.08
C TRP A 14 5.76 -16.57 5.95
N ARG A 15 5.17 -17.78 5.83
CA ARG A 15 5.64 -19.00 6.52
C ARG A 15 7.01 -19.45 6.03
N ASP A 16 7.20 -19.40 4.72
CA ASP A 16 8.41 -19.87 4.05
C ASP A 16 9.50 -18.80 3.99
N GLN A 17 9.26 -17.63 4.61
CA GLN A 17 10.18 -16.48 4.62
C GLN A 17 10.55 -15.97 3.21
N GLN A 18 9.70 -16.22 2.22
CA GLN A 18 9.83 -15.67 0.87
C GLN A 18 9.27 -14.24 0.84
N THR A 19 10.04 -13.30 1.35
CA THR A 19 9.61 -11.91 1.60
C THR A 19 10.50 -10.88 0.88
N ASP A 20 10.97 -11.19 -0.32
CA ASP A 20 11.86 -10.35 -1.12
C ASP A 20 11.24 -8.98 -1.46
N PHE A 21 9.90 -8.90 -1.43
CA PHE A 21 9.15 -7.65 -1.54
C PHE A 21 9.29 -6.73 -0.33
N HIS A 22 9.83 -7.21 0.80
CA HIS A 22 10.01 -6.43 2.01
C HIS A 22 11.26 -5.55 1.93
N GLN A 23 11.07 -4.23 2.06
CA GLN A 23 12.19 -3.27 2.09
C GLN A 23 12.82 -3.21 3.49
N GLN A 24 14.15 -3.24 3.53
CA GLN A 24 14.94 -3.18 4.76
C GLN A 24 15.12 -1.75 5.30
N SER A 25 14.57 -0.75 4.60
CA SER A 25 14.62 0.67 4.97
C SER A 25 13.31 1.36 4.60
N VAL A 26 13.14 2.56 5.14
CA VAL A 26 12.03 3.44 4.77
C VAL A 26 12.11 3.77 3.28
N ASN A 27 10.97 3.75 2.60
CA ASN A 27 10.91 4.06 1.18
C ASN A 27 11.40 5.50 0.92
N PRO A 28 12.40 5.71 0.03
CA PRO A 28 12.99 7.02 -0.20
C PRO A 28 12.00 8.03 -0.81
N LEU A 29 11.07 7.59 -1.65
CA LEU A 29 10.05 8.46 -2.25
C LEU A 29 9.04 8.91 -1.18
N LEU A 30 8.67 8.05 -0.23
CA LEU A 30 7.88 8.45 0.93
C LEU A 30 8.59 9.57 1.69
N ALA A 31 9.83 9.35 2.10
CA ALA A 31 10.59 10.32 2.89
C ALA A 31 10.77 11.66 2.15
N ARG A 32 10.97 11.61 0.83
CA ARG A 32 11.20 12.79 -0.02
C ARG A 32 9.95 13.61 -0.26
N PHE A 33 8.81 12.98 -0.53
CA PHE A 33 7.62 13.68 -1.06
C PHE A 33 6.51 13.88 -0.03
N TRP A 34 6.52 13.14 1.09
CA TRP A 34 5.44 13.18 2.08
C TRP A 34 5.21 14.56 2.69
N SER A 35 6.27 15.30 3.00
CA SER A 35 6.16 16.63 3.60
C SER A 35 5.42 17.64 2.71
N GLY A 36 5.42 17.44 1.40
CA GLY A 36 4.70 18.27 0.41
C GLY A 36 3.18 18.14 0.49
N LEU A 37 2.66 17.08 1.13
CA LEU A 37 1.21 16.84 1.25
C LEU A 37 0.49 17.80 2.20
N LYS A 38 1.23 18.54 3.03
CA LYS A 38 0.69 19.46 4.04
C LYS A 38 -0.33 18.82 5.00
N LEU A 39 -0.21 17.51 5.23
CA LEU A 39 -1.07 16.76 6.12
C LEU A 39 -0.83 17.20 7.58
N ALA A 40 -1.91 17.47 8.32
CA ALA A 40 -1.80 17.92 9.70
C ALA A 40 -1.22 16.82 10.60
N ARG A 41 -0.36 17.21 11.57
CA ARG A 41 0.10 16.26 12.59
C ARG A 41 -1.08 15.70 13.38
N GLY A 42 -1.05 14.40 13.63
CA GLY A 42 -2.17 13.71 14.26
C GLY A 42 -3.20 13.15 13.28
N SER A 43 -3.11 13.50 11.99
CA SER A 43 -3.92 12.85 10.95
C SER A 43 -3.72 11.34 10.93
N ARG A 44 -4.74 10.63 10.45
CA ARG A 44 -4.75 9.17 10.38
C ARG A 44 -4.41 8.71 8.97
N VAL A 45 -3.37 7.88 8.89
CA VAL A 45 -2.88 7.28 7.66
C VAL A 45 -3.24 5.81 7.63
N PHE A 46 -3.99 5.38 6.63
CA PHE A 46 -4.30 3.97 6.39
C PHE A 46 -3.24 3.36 5.47
N VAL A 47 -2.72 2.19 5.86
CA VAL A 47 -1.73 1.43 5.11
C VAL A 47 -2.32 0.05 4.80
N PRO A 48 -2.90 -0.16 3.61
CA PRO A 48 -3.45 -1.45 3.22
C PRO A 48 -2.34 -2.48 2.97
N LEU A 49 -2.61 -3.76 3.25
CA LEU A 49 -1.70 -4.91 3.04
C LEU A 49 -0.27 -4.62 3.51
N CYS A 50 -0.18 -4.09 4.74
CA CYS A 50 1.01 -3.38 5.21
C CYS A 50 2.24 -4.28 5.47
N GLY A 51 2.08 -5.59 5.51
CA GLY A 51 3.17 -6.51 5.84
C GLY A 51 3.86 -6.12 7.15
N LYS A 52 5.19 -6.04 7.10
CA LYS A 52 6.01 -5.50 8.19
C LYS A 52 6.77 -4.22 7.78
N SER A 53 6.14 -3.35 6.97
CA SER A 53 6.74 -2.15 6.40
C SER A 53 7.27 -1.18 7.46
N LEU A 54 8.54 -0.79 7.33
CA LEU A 54 9.19 0.22 8.15
C LEU A 54 8.64 1.63 7.90
N ASP A 55 7.93 1.84 6.79
CA ASP A 55 7.26 3.11 6.48
C ASP A 55 6.24 3.47 7.56
N MET A 56 5.58 2.49 8.18
CA MET A 56 4.66 2.73 9.30
C MET A 56 5.37 3.31 10.52
N ILE A 57 6.59 2.87 10.81
CA ILE A 57 7.41 3.43 11.90
C ILE A 57 7.75 4.88 11.58
N TRP A 58 8.18 5.15 10.36
CA TRP A 58 8.54 6.49 9.91
C TRP A 58 7.33 7.44 9.98
N LEU A 59 6.17 7.04 9.45
CA LEU A 59 4.94 7.82 9.51
C LEU A 59 4.53 8.16 10.96
N ALA A 60 4.61 7.18 11.85
CA ALA A 60 4.32 7.38 13.27
C ALA A 60 5.31 8.36 13.94
N ALA A 61 6.59 8.30 13.58
CA ALA A 61 7.63 9.22 14.03
C ALA A 61 7.40 10.66 13.52
N GLN A 62 6.80 10.84 12.33
CA GLN A 62 6.35 12.14 11.83
C GLN A 62 5.12 12.70 12.58
N GLY A 63 4.52 11.91 13.49
CA GLY A 63 3.41 12.34 14.34
C GLY A 63 2.04 11.93 13.83
N PHE A 64 1.93 11.07 12.82
CA PHE A 64 0.67 10.54 12.30
C PHE A 64 0.17 9.34 13.11
N HIS A 65 -1.13 9.12 13.13
CA HIS A 65 -1.72 7.87 13.59
C HIS A 65 -1.81 6.89 12.42
N VAL A 66 -1.06 5.80 12.49
CA VAL A 66 -0.98 4.80 11.42
C VAL A 66 -1.87 3.62 11.74
N ILE A 67 -2.74 3.26 10.81
CA ILE A 67 -3.57 2.06 10.90
C ILE A 67 -3.28 1.17 9.69
N GLY A 68 -2.69 0.01 9.93
CA GLY A 68 -2.43 -1.00 8.92
C GLY A 68 -3.47 -2.10 8.92
N VAL A 69 -3.62 -2.79 7.80
CA VAL A 69 -4.26 -4.11 7.72
C VAL A 69 -3.30 -5.11 7.11
N GLU A 70 -3.17 -6.27 7.73
CA GLU A 70 -2.29 -7.33 7.27
C GLU A 70 -2.95 -8.70 7.52
N LEU A 71 -2.92 -9.56 6.52
CA LEU A 71 -3.52 -10.89 6.58
C LEU A 71 -2.70 -11.84 7.47
N SER A 72 -1.37 -11.77 7.36
CA SER A 72 -0.45 -12.70 8.02
C SER A 72 -0.20 -12.33 9.47
N PRO A 73 -0.56 -13.20 10.44
CA PRO A 73 -0.19 -12.98 11.84
C PRO A 73 1.32 -13.10 12.08
N ILE A 74 2.05 -13.74 11.15
CA ILE A 74 3.52 -13.82 11.19
C ILE A 74 4.09 -12.44 10.87
N ALA A 75 3.67 -11.82 9.77
CA ALA A 75 4.10 -10.47 9.39
C ALA A 75 3.84 -9.45 10.51
N VAL A 76 2.64 -9.48 11.10
CA VAL A 76 2.28 -8.57 12.19
C VAL A 76 3.13 -8.81 13.43
N ARG A 77 3.37 -10.07 13.81
CA ARG A 77 4.25 -10.42 14.92
C ARG A 77 5.67 -9.90 14.67
N ASP A 78 6.20 -10.20 13.50
CA ASP A 78 7.59 -9.88 13.13
C ASP A 78 7.79 -8.36 13.04
N PHE A 79 6.81 -7.61 12.51
CA PHE A 79 6.82 -6.15 12.55
C PHE A 79 7.08 -5.60 13.96
N PHE A 80 6.31 -6.04 14.94
CA PHE A 80 6.48 -5.54 16.30
C PHE A 80 7.75 -6.07 16.97
N GLN A 81 8.11 -7.32 16.72
CA GLN A 81 9.27 -7.96 17.34
C GLN A 81 10.59 -7.40 16.82
N GLU A 82 10.74 -7.27 15.50
CA GLU A 82 11.96 -6.76 14.85
C GLU A 82 12.21 -5.29 15.19
N ASN A 83 11.14 -4.52 15.40
CA ASN A 83 11.24 -3.11 15.80
C ASN A 83 11.24 -2.91 17.32
N HIS A 84 11.38 -3.97 18.13
CA HIS A 84 11.41 -3.92 19.59
C HIS A 84 10.18 -3.25 20.24
N LEU A 85 9.02 -3.31 19.57
CA LEU A 85 7.77 -2.74 20.03
C LEU A 85 6.96 -3.79 20.81
N LYS A 86 6.33 -3.38 21.91
CA LYS A 86 5.47 -4.25 22.73
C LYS A 86 4.00 -3.88 22.50
N PRO A 87 3.27 -4.58 21.62
CA PRO A 87 1.89 -4.22 21.33
C PRO A 87 0.92 -4.73 22.39
N ALA A 88 -0.08 -3.92 22.72
CA ALA A 88 -1.32 -4.41 23.31
C ALA A 88 -2.14 -5.12 22.20
N LYS A 89 -2.79 -6.24 22.57
CA LYS A 89 -3.55 -7.07 21.64
C LYS A 89 -4.98 -7.22 22.15
N ARG A 90 -5.95 -7.04 21.25
CA ARG A 90 -7.36 -7.31 21.55
C ARG A 90 -8.13 -7.76 20.34
N ARG A 91 -9.26 -8.46 20.53
CA ARG A 91 -10.18 -8.82 19.45
C ARG A 91 -10.98 -7.59 19.04
N LEU A 92 -11.14 -7.39 17.73
CA LEU A 92 -11.99 -6.37 17.13
C LEU A 92 -12.78 -6.99 15.96
N GLY A 93 -13.98 -7.48 16.23
CA GLY A 93 -14.80 -8.18 15.23
C GLY A 93 -14.08 -9.39 14.64
N LYS A 94 -13.83 -9.36 13.33
CA LYS A 94 -13.09 -10.42 12.62
C LYS A 94 -11.57 -10.30 12.75
N PHE A 95 -11.07 -9.17 13.26
CA PHE A 95 -9.64 -8.85 13.33
C PHE A 95 -9.06 -9.10 14.72
N SER A 96 -7.76 -9.33 14.77
CA SER A 96 -6.95 -9.14 15.95
C SER A 96 -6.25 -7.78 15.83
N LEU A 97 -6.61 -6.83 16.68
CA LEU A 97 -5.96 -5.52 16.73
C LEU A 97 -4.70 -5.59 17.59
N TRP A 98 -3.59 -5.15 17.00
CA TRP A 98 -2.29 -5.00 17.66
C TRP A 98 -1.93 -3.52 17.67
N GLN A 99 -1.61 -2.97 18.83
CA GLN A 99 -1.42 -1.52 18.98
C GLN A 99 -0.21 -1.19 19.84
N HIS A 100 0.63 -0.28 19.34
CA HIS A 100 1.72 0.32 20.11
C HIS A 100 1.87 1.81 19.73
N GLY A 101 1.79 2.69 20.70
CA GLY A 101 1.88 4.12 20.47
C GLY A 101 0.86 4.61 19.43
N ARG A 102 1.36 5.17 18.33
CA ARG A 102 0.55 5.68 17.22
C ARG A 102 0.28 4.64 16.13
N ILE A 103 0.80 3.43 16.25
CA ILE A 103 0.66 2.37 15.25
C ILE A 103 -0.39 1.37 15.72
N SER A 104 -1.33 1.07 14.83
CA SER A 104 -2.35 0.02 15.00
C SER A 104 -2.33 -0.87 13.78
N ILE A 105 -2.32 -2.20 13.95
CA ILE A 105 -2.44 -3.16 12.85
C ILE A 105 -3.63 -4.06 13.10
N LEU A 106 -4.55 -4.09 12.16
CA LEU A 106 -5.69 -5.01 12.08
C LEU A 106 -5.22 -6.30 11.38
N CYS A 107 -4.94 -7.35 12.14
CA CYS A 107 -4.57 -8.63 11.58
C CYS A 107 -5.82 -9.38 11.12
N GLY A 108 -5.97 -9.54 9.81
CA GLY A 108 -7.11 -10.17 9.15
C GLY A 108 -7.24 -9.78 7.67
N ASP A 109 -8.28 -10.27 7.02
CA ASP A 109 -8.52 -10.07 5.60
C ASP A 109 -8.99 -8.64 5.29
N TYR A 110 -8.29 -7.97 4.37
CA TYR A 110 -8.60 -6.62 3.87
C TYR A 110 -10.06 -6.49 3.41
N PHE A 111 -10.57 -7.45 2.64
CA PHE A 111 -11.93 -7.42 2.12
C PHE A 111 -13.02 -7.62 3.19
N SER A 112 -12.64 -7.98 4.40
CA SER A 112 -13.53 -8.03 5.56
C SER A 112 -13.65 -6.70 6.32
N LEU A 113 -12.81 -5.70 6.00
CA LEU A 113 -12.84 -4.37 6.61
C LEU A 113 -14.16 -3.65 6.33
N LYS A 114 -14.58 -2.86 7.31
CA LYS A 114 -15.69 -1.91 7.20
C LYS A 114 -15.20 -0.52 7.59
N LYS A 115 -15.85 0.52 7.08
CA LYS A 115 -15.55 1.92 7.41
C LYS A 115 -15.43 2.16 8.93
N LYS A 116 -16.29 1.53 9.74
CA LYS A 116 -16.25 1.62 11.21
C LYS A 116 -15.00 1.02 11.86
N ASP A 117 -14.33 0.09 11.21
CA ASP A 117 -13.13 -0.57 11.74
C ASP A 117 -11.90 0.34 11.61
N LEU A 118 -11.89 1.20 10.58
CA LEU A 118 -10.82 2.17 10.32
C LEU A 118 -11.05 3.51 11.04
N GLY A 119 -12.33 3.93 11.23
CA GLY A 119 -12.67 5.28 11.65
C GLY A 119 -12.40 6.31 10.55
N ILE A 120 -12.18 7.59 10.94
CA ILE A 120 -11.84 8.64 9.98
C ILE A 120 -10.42 8.42 9.50
N ILE A 121 -10.23 8.40 8.18
CA ILE A 121 -8.94 8.32 7.50
C ILE A 121 -8.74 9.63 6.73
N ASP A 122 -7.58 10.24 6.86
CA ASP A 122 -7.21 11.47 6.19
C ASP A 122 -6.38 11.20 4.93
N MET A 123 -5.59 10.10 4.95
CA MET A 123 -4.70 9.71 3.85
C MET A 123 -4.60 8.19 3.76
N VAL A 124 -4.55 7.66 2.55
CA VAL A 124 -4.11 6.28 2.29
C VAL A 124 -2.67 6.32 1.82
N TYR A 125 -1.81 5.51 2.42
CA TYR A 125 -0.46 5.24 1.92
C TYR A 125 -0.43 3.83 1.33
N ASP A 126 -0.52 3.74 0.02
CA ASP A 126 -0.45 2.48 -0.73
C ASP A 126 0.92 2.35 -1.39
N ARG A 127 1.74 1.46 -0.88
CA ARG A 127 3.01 1.08 -1.48
C ARG A 127 3.03 -0.42 -1.73
N ALA A 128 3.09 -0.76 -3.00
CA ALA A 128 3.10 -2.14 -3.49
C ALA A 128 1.84 -2.97 -3.17
N ALA A 129 0.86 -2.46 -2.41
CA ALA A 129 -0.35 -3.22 -2.10
C ALA A 129 -1.16 -3.51 -3.36
N LEU A 130 -1.40 -2.48 -4.19
CA LEU A 130 -2.11 -2.64 -5.46
C LEU A 130 -1.36 -3.60 -6.39
N THR A 131 -0.07 -3.35 -6.64
CA THR A 131 0.73 -4.11 -7.63
C THR A 131 1.05 -5.53 -7.18
N ALA A 132 1.03 -5.82 -5.88
CA ALA A 132 1.17 -7.16 -5.34
C ALA A 132 -0.05 -8.06 -5.59
N LEU A 133 -1.20 -7.49 -5.92
CA LEU A 133 -2.44 -8.25 -6.17
C LEU A 133 -2.51 -8.70 -7.64
N PRO A 134 -3.08 -9.89 -7.92
CA PRO A 134 -3.44 -10.29 -9.27
C PRO A 134 -4.35 -9.26 -9.95
N GLU A 135 -4.23 -9.08 -11.24
CA GLU A 135 -4.93 -8.04 -12.02
C GLU A 135 -6.46 -8.08 -11.83
N ASP A 136 -7.06 -9.27 -11.83
CA ASP A 136 -8.50 -9.46 -11.61
C ASP A 136 -8.96 -9.02 -10.20
N ILE A 137 -8.05 -8.99 -9.22
CA ILE A 137 -8.34 -8.57 -7.84
C ILE A 137 -8.12 -7.07 -7.64
N ARG A 138 -7.24 -6.41 -8.41
CA ARG A 138 -6.92 -4.98 -8.24
C ARG A 138 -8.14 -4.08 -8.33
N ARG A 139 -9.05 -4.36 -9.28
CA ARG A 139 -10.32 -3.61 -9.41
C ARG A 139 -11.21 -3.76 -8.16
N LEU A 140 -11.31 -4.96 -7.61
CA LEU A 140 -12.06 -5.22 -6.38
C LEU A 140 -11.41 -4.54 -5.18
N TYR A 141 -10.08 -4.54 -5.12
CA TYR A 141 -9.31 -3.85 -4.09
C TYR A 141 -9.59 -2.35 -4.07
N VAL A 142 -9.52 -1.68 -5.23
CA VAL A 142 -9.80 -0.25 -5.36
C VAL A 142 -11.26 0.07 -5.02
N ALA A 143 -12.20 -0.70 -5.56
CA ALA A 143 -13.62 -0.53 -5.25
C ALA A 143 -13.92 -0.70 -3.75
N HIS A 144 -13.28 -1.68 -3.09
CA HIS A 144 -13.43 -1.87 -1.65
C HIS A 144 -12.83 -0.70 -0.85
N MET A 145 -11.65 -0.20 -1.25
CA MET A 145 -11.04 0.97 -0.63
C MET A 145 -11.95 2.18 -0.65
N GLN A 146 -12.60 2.46 -1.78
CA GLN A 146 -13.57 3.55 -1.94
C GLN A 146 -14.79 3.42 -1.00
N VAL A 147 -15.16 2.20 -0.62
CA VAL A 147 -16.26 1.97 0.34
C VAL A 147 -15.84 2.20 1.79
N ILE A 148 -14.61 1.82 2.14
CA ILE A 148 -14.15 1.81 3.55
C ILE A 148 -13.45 3.08 3.98
N VAL A 149 -12.95 3.87 3.01
CA VAL A 149 -12.25 5.14 3.25
C VAL A 149 -13.18 6.31 2.89
N PRO A 150 -13.17 7.42 3.63
CA PRO A 150 -14.00 8.58 3.28
C PRO A 150 -13.52 9.23 1.98
N ASP A 151 -14.46 9.81 1.22
CA ASP A 151 -14.16 10.49 -0.06
C ASP A 151 -13.17 11.66 0.09
N SER A 152 -13.07 12.24 1.29
CA SER A 152 -12.12 13.32 1.58
C SER A 152 -10.67 12.85 1.74
N ALA A 153 -10.43 11.55 1.86
CA ALA A 153 -9.08 11.04 1.99
C ALA A 153 -8.36 11.02 0.64
N GLU A 154 -7.15 11.54 0.62
CA GLU A 154 -6.27 11.42 -0.55
C GLU A 154 -5.52 10.09 -0.51
N VAL A 155 -5.01 9.65 -1.66
CA VAL A 155 -4.18 8.47 -1.77
C VAL A 155 -2.78 8.86 -2.25
N PHE A 156 -1.77 8.50 -1.47
CA PHE A 156 -0.38 8.52 -1.84
C PHE A 156 -0.01 7.11 -2.32
N LEU A 157 0.04 6.94 -3.63
CA LEU A 157 0.22 5.65 -4.28
C LEU A 157 1.60 5.54 -4.88
N LEU A 158 2.36 4.55 -4.44
CA LEU A 158 3.65 4.16 -5.01
C LEU A 158 3.49 2.85 -5.77
N THR A 159 3.77 2.89 -7.07
CA THR A 159 3.78 1.72 -7.93
C THR A 159 5.18 1.41 -8.46
N MET A 160 5.38 0.16 -8.85
CA MET A 160 6.42 -0.28 -9.75
C MET A 160 5.70 -0.82 -10.98
N GLU A 161 5.95 -0.23 -12.14
CA GLU A 161 5.30 -0.54 -13.40
C GLU A 161 6.33 -1.05 -14.40
N ASP A 162 6.09 -2.21 -14.98
CA ASP A 162 6.94 -2.75 -16.04
C ASP A 162 6.64 -2.01 -17.35
N ALA A 163 7.68 -1.80 -18.17
CA ALA A 163 7.49 -1.26 -19.51
C ALA A 163 6.70 -2.28 -20.36
N GLU A 164 5.58 -1.84 -20.96
CA GLU A 164 4.83 -2.68 -21.88
C GLU A 164 5.59 -2.86 -23.20
N GLU A 165 5.46 -4.04 -23.85
CA GLU A 165 5.98 -4.25 -25.19
C GLU A 165 5.43 -3.19 -26.14
N ASN A 166 6.32 -2.55 -26.91
CA ASN A 166 6.01 -1.46 -27.85
C ASN A 166 5.52 -0.14 -27.21
N GLU A 167 5.64 0.01 -25.90
CA GLU A 167 5.34 1.28 -25.25
C GLU A 167 6.43 2.33 -25.55
N SER A 168 6.01 3.51 -25.97
CA SER A 168 6.95 4.63 -26.15
C SER A 168 7.43 5.16 -24.81
N LEU A 169 8.63 5.75 -24.79
CA LEU A 169 9.18 6.35 -23.56
C LEU A 169 8.23 7.38 -22.94
N SER A 170 7.55 8.19 -23.75
CA SER A 170 6.60 9.18 -23.23
C SER A 170 5.35 8.55 -22.58
N GLN A 171 4.92 7.39 -23.05
CA GLN A 171 3.83 6.63 -22.43
C GLN A 171 4.29 6.00 -21.13
N ALA A 172 5.46 5.34 -21.12
CA ALA A 172 6.03 4.74 -19.92
C ALA A 172 6.27 5.77 -18.80
N LEU A 173 6.66 6.98 -19.14
CA LEU A 173 6.86 8.08 -18.19
C LEU A 173 5.57 8.86 -17.84
N GLY A 174 4.44 8.49 -18.44
CA GLY A 174 3.13 9.06 -18.17
C GLY A 174 2.35 8.34 -17.07
N VAL A 175 1.08 8.71 -16.91
CA VAL A 175 0.14 7.98 -16.06
C VAL A 175 -0.10 6.60 -16.66
N GLY A 176 0.13 5.55 -15.88
CA GLY A 176 -0.07 4.18 -16.32
C GLY A 176 -1.53 3.92 -16.73
N LYS A 177 -1.74 3.13 -17.78
CA LYS A 177 -3.08 2.80 -18.29
C LYS A 177 -3.94 2.11 -17.24
N GLU A 178 -3.35 1.20 -16.48
CA GLU A 178 -4.04 0.51 -15.39
C GLU A 178 -4.46 1.49 -14.30
N ILE A 179 -3.57 2.38 -13.86
CA ILE A 179 -3.87 3.39 -12.84
C ILE A 179 -4.98 4.31 -13.32
N SER A 180 -4.92 4.77 -14.57
CA SER A 180 -5.99 5.55 -15.18
C SER A 180 -7.33 4.78 -15.18
N GLY A 181 -7.32 3.50 -15.59
CA GLY A 181 -8.51 2.66 -15.62
C GLY A 181 -9.14 2.37 -14.26
N LEU A 182 -8.32 2.29 -13.21
CA LEU A 182 -8.77 1.99 -11.85
C LEU A 182 -9.27 3.22 -11.09
N TYR A 183 -8.68 4.40 -11.33
CA TYR A 183 -8.89 5.57 -10.46
C TYR A 183 -9.49 6.79 -11.16
N ALA A 184 -9.37 6.94 -12.50
CA ALA A 184 -9.75 8.17 -13.19
C ALA A 184 -11.26 8.49 -13.10
N GLU A 185 -12.12 7.52 -12.86
CA GLU A 185 -13.55 7.78 -12.68
C GLU A 185 -13.82 8.64 -11.44
N ASN A 186 -13.17 8.31 -10.30
CA ASN A 186 -13.47 8.89 -8.98
C ASN A 186 -12.39 9.84 -8.47
N TYR A 187 -11.18 9.82 -9.07
CA TYR A 187 -10.04 10.61 -8.63
C TYR A 187 -9.46 11.48 -9.73
N LEU A 188 -8.96 12.64 -9.32
CA LEU A 188 -7.97 13.40 -10.07
C LEU A 188 -6.62 12.74 -9.81
N ILE A 189 -5.92 12.38 -10.88
CA ILE A 189 -4.64 11.66 -10.82
C ILE A 189 -3.52 12.66 -11.13
N ASP A 190 -2.68 12.94 -10.14
CA ASP A 190 -1.44 13.71 -10.31
C ASP A 190 -0.24 12.76 -10.24
N LEU A 191 0.47 12.63 -11.37
CA LEU A 191 1.74 11.92 -11.45
C LEU A 191 2.84 12.86 -10.94
N THR A 192 3.14 12.76 -9.66
CA THR A 192 4.06 13.66 -8.96
C THR A 192 5.53 13.36 -9.27
N HIS A 193 5.88 12.08 -9.50
CA HIS A 193 7.27 11.67 -9.76
C HIS A 193 7.34 10.37 -10.55
N VAL A 194 8.37 10.27 -11.40
CA VAL A 194 8.74 9.04 -12.11
C VAL A 194 10.24 8.86 -12.02
N GLU A 195 10.66 7.65 -11.73
CA GLU A 195 12.07 7.24 -11.73
C GLU A 195 12.18 5.91 -12.47
N SER A 196 13.02 5.87 -13.52
CA SER A 196 13.29 4.63 -14.27
C SER A 196 14.48 3.90 -13.66
N ALA A 197 14.36 2.59 -13.54
CA ALA A 197 15.41 1.69 -13.12
C ALA A 197 15.49 0.48 -14.07
N PHE A 198 16.59 -0.25 -14.00
CA PHE A 198 16.75 -1.53 -14.66
C PHE A 198 16.91 -2.59 -13.59
N GLU A 199 15.97 -3.51 -13.53
CA GLU A 199 15.95 -4.59 -12.54
C GLU A 199 16.03 -5.96 -13.22
N PRO A 200 16.52 -7.01 -12.53
CA PRO A 200 16.47 -8.36 -13.06
C PRO A 200 15.03 -8.78 -13.36
N ALA A 201 14.79 -9.31 -14.55
CA ALA A 201 13.49 -9.88 -14.87
C ALA A 201 13.12 -10.99 -13.87
N SER A 202 11.87 -11.03 -13.44
CA SER A 202 11.39 -11.96 -12.39
C SER A 202 11.37 -13.41 -12.83
N GLU A 203 11.61 -13.72 -14.11
CA GLU A 203 11.69 -15.08 -14.63
C GLU A 203 13.10 -15.66 -14.50
N VAL A 204 13.19 -16.77 -13.82
CA VAL A 204 14.35 -17.45 -13.23
C VAL A 204 15.49 -17.84 -14.21
N HIS A 205 15.41 -17.55 -15.49
CA HIS A 205 16.37 -18.06 -16.48
C HIS A 205 17.01 -17.00 -17.40
N ASN A 206 16.69 -15.73 -17.26
CA ASN A 206 17.30 -14.69 -18.09
C ASN A 206 17.94 -13.62 -17.20
N GLN A 207 19.25 -13.38 -17.39
CA GLN A 207 19.96 -12.27 -16.75
C GLN A 207 19.66 -10.92 -17.43
N ASP A 208 18.62 -10.84 -18.25
CA ASP A 208 18.21 -9.63 -18.94
C ASP A 208 17.62 -8.65 -17.91
N LEU A 209 18.13 -7.43 -17.93
CA LEU A 209 17.59 -6.35 -17.14
C LEU A 209 16.33 -5.84 -17.81
N GLN A 210 15.23 -5.84 -17.06
CA GLN A 210 13.97 -5.25 -17.47
C GLN A 210 13.90 -3.81 -16.96
N ARG A 211 13.43 -2.91 -17.81
CA ARG A 211 13.17 -1.54 -17.42
C ARG A 211 11.87 -1.47 -16.62
N VAL A 212 11.93 -0.87 -15.46
CA VAL A 212 10.78 -0.60 -14.58
C VAL A 212 10.70 0.89 -14.25
N GLU A 213 9.48 1.40 -14.10
CA GLU A 213 9.20 2.74 -13.64
C GLU A 213 8.64 2.72 -12.21
N TYR A 214 9.36 3.35 -11.29
CA TYR A 214 8.82 3.68 -9.98
C TYR A 214 8.04 4.99 -10.10
N LYS A 215 6.73 4.93 -9.84
CA LYS A 215 5.86 6.10 -9.99
C LYS A 215 5.21 6.45 -8.67
N LEU A 216 5.16 7.75 -8.42
CA LEU A 216 4.41 8.33 -7.32
C LEU A 216 3.20 9.06 -7.88
N TYR A 217 2.03 8.60 -7.49
CA TYR A 217 0.77 9.27 -7.77
C TYR A 217 0.18 9.86 -6.49
N ARG A 218 -0.38 11.06 -6.64
CA ARG A 218 -1.28 11.66 -5.67
C ARG A 218 -2.69 11.64 -6.25
N LEU A 219 -3.60 10.99 -5.55
CA LEU A 219 -4.98 10.83 -6.00
C LEU A 219 -5.89 11.64 -5.06
N CYS A 220 -6.59 12.63 -5.61
CA CYS A 220 -7.53 13.46 -4.90
C CYS A 220 -8.95 13.13 -5.38
N SER A 221 -9.89 12.90 -4.45
CA SER A 221 -11.27 12.60 -4.83
C SER A 221 -11.92 13.77 -5.58
N LYS A 222 -12.60 13.47 -6.67
CA LYS A 222 -13.35 14.47 -7.45
C LYS A 222 -14.54 15.05 -6.69
N SER A 223 -15.10 14.30 -5.72
CA SER A 223 -16.24 14.77 -4.91
C SER A 223 -15.88 15.90 -3.95
N VAL A 224 -14.59 16.10 -3.65
CA VAL A 224 -14.09 17.18 -2.78
C VAL A 224 -13.65 18.40 -3.59
N ALA A 225 -13.41 18.23 -4.90
CA ALA A 225 -12.94 19.28 -5.80
C ALA A 225 -14.09 20.11 -6.45
N SER A 226 -15.35 19.74 -6.18
CA SER A 226 -16.57 20.42 -6.59
C SER A 226 -17.18 21.23 -5.45
#